data_f074e9b25f17555f37b949ca47ed621e
#
_entry.id   f074e9b25f17555f37b949ca47ed621e
#
_cell.length_a   1.000
_cell.length_b   1.000
_cell.length_c   1.000
_cell.angle_alpha   90.00
_cell.angle_beta   90.00
_cell.angle_gamma   90.00
#
_symmetry.space_group_name_H-M   'P 1'
#
loop_
_entity.id
_entity.type
_entity.pdbx_description
1 polymer ?
#
loop_
_entity_poly.entity_id
_entity_poly.type
_entity_poly.pdbx_seq_one_letter_code
_entity_poly.pdbx_strand_id
1 'polypeptide(L)'
;MYDRDGVVTSTGTRVGANQSGYGADIGIPMIENQWDIFVEEAVLSNYGSGLSAGTRYKFSEMFDAKFAYQVLSNQFVPAYFNSTYEDSPVNLSSISNESKSGYFGSLGANLMDYFRFEGTYQSYTTASGLKSNTVLASLGMKEMQNVSLVASYAQPNFAGLSSLSADNATIKADVSYRLNSYSKAIIHYSKVYVTSTSVQESYATEISFELPVKF
;
A
#
# COMPACT_ATOMS: atom_id res chain seq x y z
N MET A 1 15.38 3.65 -3.18
CA MET A 1 14.68 4.96 -3.12
C MET A 1 15.28 5.79 -1.99
N TYR A 2 15.31 7.09 -2.11
CA TYR A 2 15.83 8.00 -1.11
C TYR A 2 14.93 9.22 -1.00
N ASP A 3 14.46 9.52 0.21
CA ASP A 3 13.72 10.73 0.52
C ASP A 3 14.58 11.63 1.43
N ARG A 4 15.01 12.76 0.89
CA ARG A 4 15.84 13.72 1.60
C ARG A 4 15.03 14.61 2.52
N ASP A 5 13.87 15.04 2.06
CA ASP A 5 13.15 16.14 2.70
C ASP A 5 12.01 15.65 3.61
N GLY A 6 11.55 14.39 3.42
CA GLY A 6 10.41 13.83 4.12
C GLY A 6 9.10 14.54 3.78
N VAL A 7 8.02 14.02 4.32
CA VAL A 7 6.68 14.57 4.14
C VAL A 7 6.31 15.46 5.32
N VAL A 8 5.77 16.64 5.05
CA VAL A 8 5.24 17.52 6.08
C VAL A 8 3.79 17.15 6.35
N THR A 9 3.51 16.70 7.56
CA THR A 9 2.15 16.39 8.01
C THR A 9 1.29 17.66 8.13
N SER A 10 -0.02 17.49 8.23
CA SER A 10 -0.96 18.60 8.46
C SER A 10 -0.65 19.43 9.74
N THR A 11 0.09 18.85 10.67
CA THR A 11 0.57 19.52 11.89
C THR A 11 1.92 20.23 11.71
N GLY A 12 2.48 20.25 10.49
CA GLY A 12 3.76 20.85 10.19
C GLY A 12 4.99 20.02 10.60
N THR A 13 4.79 18.79 11.07
CA THR A 13 5.89 17.89 11.44
C THR A 13 6.43 17.19 10.21
N ARG A 14 7.75 17.18 10.02
CA ARG A 14 8.39 16.38 8.98
C ARG A 14 8.52 14.93 9.44
N VAL A 15 8.10 14.01 8.58
CA VAL A 15 8.19 12.57 8.79
C VAL A 15 8.90 11.94 7.59
N GLY A 16 9.77 10.96 7.85
CA GLY A 16 10.47 10.23 6.79
C GLY A 16 11.72 10.92 6.22
N ALA A 17 12.08 12.11 6.69
CA ALA A 17 13.26 12.82 6.19
C ALA A 17 14.55 11.98 6.31
N ASN A 18 15.38 12.01 5.25
CA ASN A 18 16.62 11.23 5.13
C ASN A 18 16.42 9.71 5.18
N GLN A 19 15.24 9.24 4.74
CA GLN A 19 14.99 7.81 4.62
C GLN A 19 15.50 7.29 3.29
N SER A 20 16.14 6.12 3.33
CA SER A 20 16.54 5.40 2.13
C SER A 20 16.19 3.93 2.26
N GLY A 21 15.80 3.33 1.16
CA GLY A 21 15.51 1.92 1.08
C GLY A 21 16.12 1.32 -0.17
N TYR A 22 16.60 0.10 -0.04
CA TYR A 22 17.08 -0.71 -1.16
C TYR A 22 16.58 -2.14 -0.99
N GLY A 23 16.52 -2.86 -2.10
CA GLY A 23 16.10 -4.24 -2.08
C GLY A 23 16.68 -4.98 -3.27
N ALA A 24 16.65 -6.29 -3.18
CA ALA A 24 16.98 -7.23 -4.23
C ALA A 24 15.97 -8.36 -4.23
N ASP A 25 15.66 -8.88 -5.42
CA ASP A 25 14.84 -10.06 -5.56
C ASP A 25 15.44 -11.03 -6.56
N ILE A 26 15.18 -12.31 -6.35
CA ILE A 26 15.50 -13.40 -7.26
C ILE A 26 14.23 -14.19 -7.48
N GLY A 27 13.82 -14.31 -8.75
CA GLY A 27 12.70 -15.14 -9.19
C GLY A 27 13.17 -16.32 -10.02
N ILE A 28 12.62 -17.49 -9.76
CA ILE A 28 12.84 -18.72 -10.54
C ILE A 28 11.53 -19.06 -11.23
N PRO A 29 11.43 -18.91 -12.57
CA PRO A 29 10.23 -19.29 -13.29
C PRO A 29 10.04 -20.82 -13.26
N MET A 30 8.92 -21.26 -12.74
CA MET A 30 8.50 -22.66 -12.78
C MET A 30 7.68 -22.95 -14.03
N ILE A 31 6.85 -21.99 -14.42
CA ILE A 31 6.15 -21.94 -15.70
C ILE A 31 6.30 -20.53 -16.24
N GLU A 32 6.89 -20.42 -17.42
CA GLU A 32 7.18 -19.13 -18.04
C GLU A 32 5.93 -18.24 -18.13
N ASN A 33 6.06 -16.99 -17.64
CA ASN A 33 5.01 -15.98 -17.58
C ASN A 33 3.75 -16.35 -16.76
N GLN A 34 3.76 -17.47 -16.03
CA GLN A 34 2.59 -17.91 -15.24
C GLN A 34 2.91 -18.15 -13.78
N TRP A 35 4.03 -18.81 -13.48
CA TRP A 35 4.34 -19.21 -12.11
C TRP A 35 5.82 -19.06 -11.83
N ASP A 36 6.14 -18.33 -10.78
CA ASP A 36 7.50 -18.23 -10.24
C ASP A 36 7.55 -18.41 -8.74
N ILE A 37 8.67 -18.91 -8.28
CA ILE A 37 9.07 -18.90 -6.88
C ILE A 37 10.08 -17.77 -6.71
N PHE A 38 9.98 -17.01 -5.62
CA PHE A 38 10.86 -15.86 -5.40
C PHE A 38 11.39 -15.78 -3.98
N VAL A 39 12.51 -15.09 -3.85
CA VAL A 39 13.04 -14.59 -2.60
C VAL A 39 13.34 -13.11 -2.79
N GLU A 40 12.83 -12.29 -1.88
CA GLU A 40 12.99 -10.83 -1.89
C GLU A 40 13.63 -10.41 -0.56
N GLU A 41 14.59 -9.51 -0.60
CA GLU A 41 15.12 -8.81 0.56
C GLU A 41 14.95 -7.31 0.35
N ALA A 42 14.51 -6.61 1.38
CA ALA A 42 14.44 -5.16 1.39
C ALA A 42 15.00 -4.62 2.72
N VAL A 43 15.69 -3.50 2.62
CA VAL A 43 16.30 -2.82 3.77
C VAL A 43 15.80 -1.38 3.78
N LEU A 44 15.36 -0.95 4.95
CA LEU A 44 15.04 0.45 5.24
C LEU A 44 16.14 0.96 6.18
N SER A 45 16.95 1.89 5.69
CA SER A 45 18.12 2.37 6.42
C SER A 45 17.75 2.89 7.81
N ASN A 46 18.46 2.42 8.84
CA ASN A 46 18.24 2.70 10.25
C ASN A 46 16.99 2.07 10.88
N TYR A 47 16.13 1.40 10.11
CA TYR A 47 14.85 0.87 10.62
C TYR A 47 14.67 -0.65 10.43
N GLY A 48 15.62 -1.29 9.74
CA GLY A 48 15.63 -2.74 9.66
C GLY A 48 15.48 -3.29 8.24
N SER A 49 15.24 -4.59 8.17
CA SER A 49 15.12 -5.32 6.91
C SER A 49 13.94 -6.28 6.91
N GLY A 50 13.51 -6.66 5.73
CA GLY A 50 12.50 -7.67 5.50
C GLY A 50 12.99 -8.70 4.49
N LEU A 51 12.84 -9.98 4.83
CA LEU A 51 13.05 -11.11 3.94
C LEU A 51 11.70 -11.74 3.62
N SER A 52 11.44 -11.97 2.35
CA SER A 52 10.22 -12.59 1.83
C SER A 52 10.58 -13.78 0.96
N ALA A 53 9.95 -14.91 1.17
CA ALA A 53 10.05 -16.05 0.27
C ALA A 53 8.65 -16.57 -0.05
N GLY A 54 8.40 -16.86 -1.33
CA GLY A 54 7.05 -17.20 -1.73
C GLY A 54 6.89 -17.56 -3.19
N THR A 55 5.66 -17.43 -3.65
CA THR A 55 5.28 -17.74 -5.02
C THR A 55 4.35 -16.66 -5.59
N ARG A 56 4.49 -16.41 -6.87
CA ARG A 56 3.60 -15.58 -7.68
C ARG A 56 2.98 -16.44 -8.78
N TYR A 57 1.70 -16.29 -8.96
CA TYR A 57 0.96 -17.02 -9.98
C TYR A 57 0.05 -16.09 -10.77
N LYS A 58 0.15 -16.14 -12.09
CA LYS A 58 -0.68 -15.42 -13.03
C LYS A 58 -1.59 -16.42 -13.74
N PHE A 59 -2.87 -16.44 -13.34
CA PHE A 59 -3.85 -17.37 -13.91
C PHE A 59 -4.21 -17.03 -15.36
N SER A 60 -4.15 -15.74 -15.70
CA SER A 60 -4.40 -15.20 -17.03
C SER A 60 -3.95 -13.73 -17.03
N GLU A 61 -4.19 -13.01 -18.11
CA GLU A 61 -4.05 -11.54 -18.10
C GLU A 61 -4.98 -10.86 -17.09
N MET A 62 -6.05 -11.57 -16.66
CA MET A 62 -7.07 -11.02 -15.78
C MET A 62 -6.76 -11.20 -14.29
N PHE A 63 -6.10 -12.30 -13.89
CA PHE A 63 -5.94 -12.64 -12.47
C PHE A 63 -4.50 -12.98 -12.12
N ASP A 64 -4.06 -12.46 -11.00
CA ASP A 64 -2.77 -12.77 -10.38
C ASP A 64 -2.91 -13.00 -8.88
N ALA A 65 -2.00 -13.80 -8.34
CA ALA A 65 -1.91 -14.09 -6.92
C ALA A 65 -0.45 -14.10 -6.47
N LYS A 66 -0.19 -13.61 -5.26
CA LYS A 66 1.11 -13.71 -4.58
C LYS A 66 0.88 -14.27 -3.19
N PHE A 67 1.70 -15.23 -2.79
CA PHE A 67 1.74 -15.73 -1.43
C PHE A 67 3.19 -15.79 -0.96
N ALA A 68 3.46 -15.32 0.26
CA ALA A 68 4.80 -15.31 0.83
C ALA A 68 4.78 -15.53 2.35
N TYR A 69 5.86 -16.11 2.85
CA TYR A 69 6.24 -16.00 4.24
C TYR A 69 7.28 -14.89 4.38
N GLN A 70 7.12 -14.05 5.39
CA GLN A 70 7.95 -12.87 5.60
C GLN A 70 8.54 -12.88 7.01
N VAL A 71 9.80 -12.47 7.10
CA VAL A 71 10.51 -12.21 8.35
C VAL A 71 10.96 -10.76 8.32
N LEU A 72 10.45 -9.98 9.25
CA LEU A 72 10.66 -8.54 9.32
C LEU A 72 11.39 -8.20 10.61
N SER A 73 12.51 -7.51 10.49
CA SER A 73 13.34 -7.12 11.63
C SER A 73 13.04 -5.68 12.06
N ASN A 74 13.18 -5.42 13.34
CA ASN A 74 13.08 -4.11 13.94
C ASN A 74 11.79 -3.36 13.52
N GLN A 75 11.93 -2.12 13.09
CA GLN A 75 10.86 -1.23 12.66
C GLN A 75 10.59 -1.29 11.16
N PHE A 76 11.04 -2.35 10.49
CA PHE A 76 10.82 -2.49 9.04
C PHE A 76 9.34 -2.53 8.69
N VAL A 77 8.95 -1.68 7.75
CA VAL A 77 7.59 -1.60 7.19
C VAL A 77 7.63 -2.04 5.73
N PRO A 78 6.98 -3.14 5.37
CA PRO A 78 6.85 -3.53 3.98
C PRO A 78 6.17 -2.43 3.16
N ALA A 79 6.66 -2.19 1.95
CA ALA A 79 6.15 -1.16 1.05
C ALA A 79 6.08 0.24 1.69
N TYR A 80 7.09 0.61 2.50
CA TYR A 80 7.18 1.93 3.14
C TYR A 80 6.98 3.08 2.14
N PHE A 81 7.64 3.03 0.99
CA PHE A 81 7.48 4.00 -0.11
C PHE A 81 6.37 3.56 -1.08
N ASN A 82 5.16 3.41 -0.59
CA ASN A 82 3.99 3.08 -1.41
C ASN A 82 3.32 4.34 -1.99
N SER A 83 2.23 4.17 -2.72
CA SER A 83 1.49 5.26 -3.35
C SER A 83 0.83 6.23 -2.36
N THR A 84 0.73 5.87 -1.09
CA THR A 84 0.16 6.73 -0.04
C THR A 84 1.22 7.37 0.85
N TYR A 85 2.50 7.18 0.53
CA TYR A 85 3.61 7.65 1.36
C TYR A 85 3.58 9.17 1.58
N GLU A 86 3.32 9.93 0.53
CA GLU A 86 3.29 11.39 0.61
C GLU A 86 2.10 11.94 1.39
N ASP A 87 0.95 11.24 1.32
CA ASP A 87 -0.27 11.66 2.00
C ASP A 87 -0.33 11.23 3.46
N SER A 88 0.22 10.07 3.76
CA SER A 88 0.13 9.44 5.08
C SER A 88 1.40 8.65 5.39
N PRO A 89 2.52 9.35 5.61
CA PRO A 89 3.79 8.70 5.93
C PRO A 89 3.68 7.98 7.28
N VAL A 90 4.16 6.74 7.31
CA VAL A 90 4.23 5.99 8.55
C VAL A 90 5.36 6.56 9.42
N ASN A 91 5.05 6.95 10.64
CA ASN A 91 6.07 7.39 11.59
C ASN A 91 6.83 6.17 12.12
N LEU A 92 8.00 5.89 11.55
CA LEU A 92 8.83 4.74 11.90
C LEU A 92 9.27 4.74 13.36
N SER A 93 9.47 5.91 13.97
CA SER A 93 9.86 6.01 15.38
C SER A 93 8.77 5.57 16.37
N SER A 94 7.52 5.55 15.92
CA SER A 94 6.38 5.07 16.72
C SER A 94 6.15 3.56 16.62
N ILE A 95 6.85 2.88 15.70
CA ILE A 95 6.72 1.44 15.51
C ILE A 95 7.59 0.72 16.53
N SER A 96 7.05 -0.34 17.14
CA SER A 96 7.81 -1.19 18.05
C SER A 96 9.05 -1.76 17.35
N ASN A 97 10.19 -1.65 18.04
CA ASN A 97 11.45 -2.24 17.58
C ASN A 97 11.50 -3.75 17.90
N GLU A 98 10.58 -4.48 17.32
CA GLU A 98 10.39 -5.90 17.55
C GLU A 98 10.31 -6.65 16.23
N SER A 99 11.07 -7.74 16.12
CA SER A 99 10.98 -8.63 14.97
C SER A 99 9.62 -9.30 14.90
N LYS A 100 9.13 -9.47 13.70
CA LYS A 100 7.88 -10.18 13.43
C LYS A 100 8.00 -11.07 12.21
N SER A 101 7.26 -12.16 12.20
CA SER A 101 7.18 -13.05 11.03
C SER A 101 5.76 -13.49 10.78
N GLY A 102 5.48 -13.87 9.55
CA GLY A 102 4.13 -14.27 9.19
C GLY A 102 3.90 -14.41 7.71
N TYR A 103 2.62 -14.40 7.36
CA TYR A 103 2.16 -14.65 6.00
C TYR A 103 1.62 -13.39 5.36
N PHE A 104 1.90 -13.29 4.08
CA PHE A 104 1.37 -12.31 3.16
C PHE A 104 0.68 -13.03 2.01
N GLY A 105 -0.52 -12.59 1.65
CA GLY A 105 -1.21 -13.07 0.47
C GLY A 105 -1.88 -11.93 -0.26
N SER A 106 -1.80 -11.87 -1.57
CA SER A 106 -2.55 -10.92 -2.40
C SER A 106 -3.21 -11.63 -3.58
N LEU A 107 -4.36 -11.09 -3.97
CA LEU A 107 -5.11 -11.47 -5.16
C LEU A 107 -5.40 -10.21 -5.96
N GLY A 108 -5.05 -10.22 -7.24
CA GLY A 108 -5.30 -9.15 -8.17
C GLY A 108 -6.25 -9.58 -9.29
N ALA A 109 -7.09 -8.64 -9.74
CA ALA A 109 -7.96 -8.83 -10.89
C ALA A 109 -7.94 -7.59 -11.79
N ASN A 110 -7.61 -7.78 -13.07
CA ASN A 110 -7.74 -6.77 -14.12
C ASN A 110 -9.01 -7.07 -14.91
N LEU A 111 -9.95 -6.16 -14.91
CA LEU A 111 -11.22 -6.32 -15.62
C LEU A 111 -11.32 -5.30 -16.77
N MET A 112 -11.53 -5.81 -17.98
CA MET A 112 -11.74 -5.01 -19.20
C MET A 112 -10.64 -3.96 -19.45
N ASP A 113 -9.39 -4.21 -18.98
CA ASP A 113 -8.25 -3.29 -19.05
C ASP A 113 -8.42 -1.92 -18.37
N TYR A 114 -9.59 -1.65 -17.82
CA TYR A 114 -9.93 -0.39 -17.16
C TYR A 114 -9.90 -0.49 -15.63
N PHE A 115 -10.21 -1.64 -15.07
CA PHE A 115 -10.32 -1.81 -13.63
C PHE A 115 -9.24 -2.75 -13.11
N ARG A 116 -8.55 -2.33 -12.04
CA ARG A 116 -7.67 -3.17 -11.24
C ARG A 116 -8.22 -3.25 -9.83
N PHE A 117 -8.56 -4.45 -9.41
CA PHE A 117 -8.87 -4.78 -8.01
C PHE A 117 -7.67 -5.50 -7.41
N GLU A 118 -7.37 -5.21 -6.17
CA GLU A 118 -6.38 -5.96 -5.41
C GLU A 118 -6.86 -6.12 -3.97
N GLY A 119 -6.79 -7.34 -3.47
CA GLY A 119 -7.02 -7.67 -2.07
C GLY A 119 -5.76 -8.27 -1.47
N THR A 120 -5.37 -7.82 -0.30
CA THR A 120 -4.18 -8.28 0.43
C THR A 120 -4.55 -8.66 1.85
N TYR A 121 -4.04 -9.79 2.31
CA TYR A 121 -4.11 -10.22 3.70
C TYR A 121 -2.69 -10.38 4.25
N GLN A 122 -2.48 -9.84 5.44
CA GLN A 122 -1.22 -9.95 6.19
C GLN A 122 -1.52 -10.47 7.58
N SER A 123 -0.72 -11.42 8.04
CA SER A 123 -0.83 -11.98 9.39
C SER A 123 0.57 -12.17 9.95
N TYR A 124 0.91 -11.37 10.97
CA TYR A 124 2.22 -11.42 11.61
C TYR A 124 2.10 -11.77 13.09
N THR A 125 3.13 -12.43 13.59
CA THR A 125 3.34 -12.67 15.02
C THR A 125 4.67 -12.05 15.39
N THR A 126 4.68 -11.22 16.42
CA THR A 126 5.90 -10.61 16.98
C THR A 126 6.68 -11.64 17.80
N ALA A 127 7.95 -11.33 18.12
CA ALA A 127 8.76 -12.17 19.01
C ALA A 127 8.13 -12.31 20.40
N SER A 128 7.39 -11.32 20.88
CA SER A 128 6.62 -11.38 22.14
C SER A 128 5.31 -12.20 22.03
N GLY A 129 4.96 -12.70 20.84
CA GLY A 129 3.76 -13.51 20.61
C GLY A 129 2.49 -12.70 20.30
N LEU A 130 2.56 -11.39 20.15
CA LEU A 130 1.43 -10.57 19.74
C LEU A 130 1.11 -10.82 18.25
N LYS A 131 -0.17 -11.04 17.95
CA LYS A 131 -0.65 -11.24 16.58
C LYS A 131 -1.25 -9.94 16.02
N SER A 132 -0.95 -9.68 14.76
CA SER A 132 -1.50 -8.57 13.99
C SER A 132 -1.96 -9.09 12.63
N ASN A 133 -3.25 -8.93 12.35
CA ASN A 133 -3.84 -9.29 11.07
C ASN A 133 -4.35 -8.02 10.39
N THR A 134 -4.06 -7.85 9.12
CA THR A 134 -4.49 -6.67 8.34
C THR A 134 -5.07 -7.12 7.01
N VAL A 135 -6.18 -6.53 6.63
CA VAL A 135 -6.75 -6.63 5.29
C VAL A 135 -6.59 -5.29 4.60
N LEU A 136 -6.14 -5.33 3.37
CA LEU A 136 -6.07 -4.19 2.47
C LEU A 136 -6.88 -4.55 1.22
N ALA A 137 -7.56 -3.57 0.67
CA ALA A 137 -8.20 -3.69 -0.65
C ALA A 137 -7.97 -2.40 -1.42
N SER A 138 -7.80 -2.51 -2.72
CA SER A 138 -7.71 -1.36 -3.60
C SER A 138 -8.52 -1.56 -4.88
N LEU A 139 -9.01 -0.46 -5.40
CA LEU A 139 -9.67 -0.37 -6.69
C LEU A 139 -9.03 0.79 -7.45
N GLY A 140 -8.47 0.48 -8.61
CA GLY A 140 -8.04 1.47 -9.59
C GLY A 140 -8.93 1.41 -10.83
N MET A 141 -9.37 2.55 -11.32
CA MET A 141 -10.00 2.67 -12.63
C MET A 141 -9.15 3.62 -13.48
N LYS A 142 -8.62 3.10 -14.60
CA LYS A 142 -7.97 3.94 -15.60
C LYS A 142 -8.96 4.96 -16.15
N GLU A 143 -8.43 6.04 -16.67
CA GLU A 143 -9.28 7.09 -17.25
C GLU A 143 -10.21 6.55 -18.34
N MET A 144 -11.50 6.68 -18.13
CA MET A 144 -12.56 6.34 -19.05
C MET A 144 -13.53 7.52 -19.17
N GLN A 145 -13.73 8.03 -20.37
CA GLN A 145 -14.56 9.22 -20.63
C GLN A 145 -14.20 10.43 -19.73
N ASN A 146 -12.90 10.67 -19.55
CA ASN A 146 -12.32 11.71 -18.69
C ASN A 146 -12.46 11.47 -17.17
N VAL A 147 -12.98 10.34 -16.73
CA VAL A 147 -13.11 10.00 -15.31
C VAL A 147 -12.09 8.92 -14.95
N SER A 148 -11.38 9.07 -13.84
CA SER A 148 -10.61 8.01 -13.21
C SER A 148 -10.90 7.94 -11.71
N LEU A 149 -10.69 6.77 -11.13
CA LEU A 149 -10.95 6.50 -9.71
C LEU A 149 -9.78 5.70 -9.13
N VAL A 150 -9.34 6.09 -7.95
CA VAL A 150 -8.50 5.25 -7.09
C VAL A 150 -9.15 5.19 -5.72
N ALA A 151 -9.35 4.00 -5.21
CA ALA A 151 -9.88 3.82 -3.87
C ALA A 151 -9.06 2.77 -3.10
N SER A 152 -8.94 2.95 -1.80
CA SER A 152 -8.26 2.00 -0.92
C SER A 152 -9.01 1.83 0.40
N TYR A 153 -8.88 0.64 0.94
CA TYR A 153 -9.42 0.22 2.22
C TYR A 153 -8.33 -0.49 2.99
N ALA A 154 -8.14 -0.15 4.26
CA ALA A 154 -7.17 -0.80 5.14
C ALA A 154 -7.78 -1.00 6.52
N GLN A 155 -7.93 -2.25 6.93
CA GLN A 155 -8.45 -2.61 8.26
C GLN A 155 -7.41 -3.38 9.05
N PRO A 156 -6.87 -2.81 10.13
CA PRO A 156 -6.07 -3.53 11.11
C PRO A 156 -6.97 -4.41 11.99
N ASN A 157 -6.36 -5.36 12.70
CA ASN A 157 -7.02 -6.28 13.64
C ASN A 157 -8.19 -7.07 13.01
N PHE A 158 -8.00 -7.47 11.75
CA PHE A 158 -9.00 -8.24 11.02
C PHE A 158 -9.17 -9.64 11.62
N ALA A 159 -10.37 -9.96 12.04
CA ALA A 159 -10.71 -11.24 12.68
C ALA A 159 -11.47 -12.21 11.77
N GLY A 160 -11.75 -11.83 10.52
CA GLY A 160 -12.49 -12.61 9.53
C GLY A 160 -13.50 -11.76 8.78
N LEU A 161 -14.13 -12.31 7.75
CA LEU A 161 -15.04 -11.56 6.86
C LEU A 161 -16.20 -10.87 7.61
N SER A 162 -16.67 -11.46 8.70
CA SER A 162 -17.72 -10.87 9.55
C SER A 162 -17.25 -9.63 10.33
N SER A 163 -15.94 -9.40 10.43
CA SER A 163 -15.37 -8.23 11.10
C SER A 163 -15.11 -7.04 10.17
N LEU A 164 -15.39 -7.18 8.86
CA LEU A 164 -15.27 -6.07 7.92
C LEU A 164 -16.18 -4.93 8.33
N SER A 165 -15.61 -3.75 8.54
CA SER A 165 -16.33 -2.57 8.99
C SER A 165 -15.65 -1.29 8.50
N ALA A 166 -16.45 -0.35 8.04
CA ALA A 166 -15.97 0.99 7.71
C ALA A 166 -15.55 1.80 8.95
N ASP A 167 -16.02 1.43 10.14
CA ASP A 167 -15.72 2.15 11.38
C ASP A 167 -14.34 1.79 11.96
N ASN A 168 -13.81 0.63 11.58
CA ASN A 168 -12.51 0.15 12.01
C ASN A 168 -11.47 0.18 10.87
N ALA A 169 -11.73 0.94 9.82
CA ALA A 169 -10.91 0.97 8.64
C ALA A 169 -10.51 2.39 8.23
N THR A 170 -9.35 2.49 7.62
CA THR A 170 -8.97 3.66 6.83
C THR A 170 -9.46 3.47 5.40
N ILE A 171 -10.23 4.42 4.90
CA ILE A 171 -10.77 4.43 3.55
C ILE A 171 -10.31 5.70 2.87
N LYS A 172 -9.76 5.59 1.67
CA LYS A 172 -9.42 6.74 0.82
C LYS A 172 -10.02 6.52 -0.56
N ALA A 173 -10.49 7.59 -1.18
CA ALA A 173 -10.97 7.56 -2.55
C ALA A 173 -10.68 8.89 -3.25
N ASP A 174 -10.10 8.81 -4.43
CA ASP A 174 -9.83 9.94 -5.31
C ASP A 174 -10.60 9.73 -6.59
N VAL A 175 -11.50 10.65 -6.89
CA VAL A 175 -12.20 10.71 -8.17
C VAL A 175 -11.67 11.90 -8.94
N SER A 176 -11.12 11.66 -10.12
CA SER A 176 -10.63 12.73 -10.97
C SER A 176 -11.43 12.84 -12.27
N TYR A 177 -11.67 14.06 -12.69
CA TYR A 177 -12.31 14.40 -13.96
C TYR A 177 -11.37 15.29 -14.79
N ARG A 178 -11.01 14.83 -15.98
CA ARG A 178 -10.16 15.58 -16.91
C ARG A 178 -10.97 16.69 -17.57
N LEU A 179 -10.63 17.93 -17.25
CA LEU A 179 -11.27 19.11 -17.83
C LEU A 179 -10.76 19.38 -19.25
N ASN A 180 -9.46 19.19 -19.47
CA ASN A 180 -8.81 19.32 -20.77
C ASN A 180 -7.44 18.59 -20.74
N SER A 181 -6.65 18.73 -21.79
CA SER A 181 -5.34 18.05 -21.92
C SER A 181 -4.31 18.44 -20.83
N TYR A 182 -4.54 19.50 -20.09
CA TYR A 182 -3.59 20.08 -19.13
C TYR A 182 -4.15 20.26 -17.72
N SER A 183 -5.43 19.95 -17.51
CA SER A 183 -6.03 20.14 -16.20
C SER A 183 -7.05 19.08 -15.86
N LYS A 184 -7.09 18.71 -14.59
CA LYS A 184 -8.07 17.80 -14.01
C LYS A 184 -8.59 18.36 -12.68
N ALA A 185 -9.87 18.11 -12.40
CA ALA A 185 -10.46 18.32 -11.10
C ALA A 185 -10.39 17.00 -10.32
N ILE A 186 -10.03 17.04 -9.06
CA ILE A 186 -9.92 15.85 -8.20
C ILE A 186 -10.75 16.09 -6.94
N ILE A 187 -11.52 15.09 -6.55
CA ILE A 187 -12.23 15.05 -5.29
C ILE A 187 -11.56 13.96 -4.44
N HIS A 188 -11.03 14.36 -3.30
CA HIS A 188 -10.41 13.48 -2.32
C HIS A 188 -11.39 13.20 -1.19
N TYR A 189 -11.58 11.94 -0.87
CA TYR A 189 -12.25 11.48 0.34
C TYR A 189 -11.26 10.70 1.18
N SER A 190 -11.20 11.00 2.47
CA SER A 190 -10.40 10.24 3.42
C SER A 190 -11.16 10.07 4.73
N LYS A 191 -11.31 8.81 5.14
CA LYS A 191 -11.77 8.39 6.46
C LYS A 191 -10.62 7.63 7.11
N VAL A 192 -10.02 8.19 8.15
CA VAL A 192 -8.87 7.61 8.84
C VAL A 192 -9.30 7.04 10.18
N TYR A 193 -9.05 5.77 10.37
CA TYR A 193 -9.18 5.11 11.67
C TYR A 193 -7.97 5.46 12.54
N VAL A 194 -8.19 6.16 13.63
CA VAL A 194 -7.13 6.56 14.57
C VAL A 194 -7.12 5.66 15.80
N THR A 195 -8.29 5.40 16.38
CA THR A 195 -8.49 4.48 17.50
C THR A 195 -9.91 3.92 17.44
N SER A 196 -10.23 2.92 18.27
CA SER A 196 -11.59 2.34 18.34
C SER A 196 -12.70 3.37 18.68
N THR A 197 -12.33 4.57 19.10
CA THR A 197 -13.28 5.64 19.48
C THR A 197 -13.08 6.93 18.68
N SER A 198 -12.11 6.98 17.76
CA SER A 198 -11.79 8.18 17.01
C SER A 198 -11.63 7.86 15.52
N VAL A 199 -12.56 8.39 14.73
CA VAL A 199 -12.53 8.36 13.28
C VAL A 199 -12.44 9.81 12.79
N GLN A 200 -11.51 10.09 11.89
CA GLN A 200 -11.39 11.38 11.26
C GLN A 200 -11.81 11.27 9.80
N GLU A 201 -12.81 12.04 9.40
CA GLU A 201 -13.24 12.17 8.01
C GLU A 201 -12.82 13.52 7.45
N SER A 202 -12.36 13.51 6.21
CA SER A 202 -11.99 14.72 5.48
C SER A 202 -12.40 14.63 4.02
N TYR A 203 -12.80 15.75 3.46
CA TYR A 203 -13.08 15.95 2.04
C TYR A 203 -12.26 17.11 1.54
N ALA A 204 -11.61 16.95 0.41
CA ALA A 204 -10.89 18.02 -0.26
C ALA A 204 -11.20 18.00 -1.75
N THR A 205 -11.13 19.17 -2.38
CA THR A 205 -11.20 19.31 -3.84
C THR A 205 -9.96 20.02 -4.32
N GLU A 206 -9.39 19.53 -5.41
CA GLU A 206 -8.18 20.06 -6.01
C GLU A 206 -8.41 20.28 -7.52
N ILE A 207 -7.79 21.33 -8.07
CA ILE A 207 -7.60 21.48 -9.51
C ILE A 207 -6.12 21.33 -9.79
N SER A 208 -5.75 20.24 -10.43
CA SER A 208 -4.37 19.92 -10.80
C SER A 208 -4.09 20.36 -12.23
N PHE A 209 -2.91 20.94 -12.47
CA PHE A 209 -2.44 21.33 -13.79
C PHE A 209 -1.22 20.49 -14.18
N GLU A 210 -1.32 19.80 -15.29
CA GLU A 210 -0.24 19.00 -15.87
C GLU A 210 0.40 19.81 -17.02
N LEU A 211 1.61 20.33 -16.82
CA LEU A 211 2.36 21.00 -17.87
C LEU A 211 3.17 19.95 -18.65
N PRO A 212 2.97 19.78 -19.96
CA PRO A 212 3.79 18.88 -20.76
C PRO A 212 5.19 19.51 -20.92
N VAL A 213 6.14 19.06 -20.09
CA VAL A 213 7.55 19.41 -20.29
C VAL A 213 8.11 18.45 -21.32
N LYS A 214 8.34 18.90 -22.54
CA LYS A 214 9.12 18.15 -23.53
C LYS A 214 10.60 18.42 -23.25
N PHE A 215 11.32 17.38 -22.84
CA PHE A 215 12.77 17.36 -22.79
C PHE A 215 13.33 16.93 -24.15
#